data_d207bda393489d31435aff266d4d8cd8
#
_entry.id   d207bda393489d31435aff266d4d8cd8
#
_cell.length_a   1.000
_cell.length_b   1.000
_cell.length_c   1.000
_cell.angle_alpha   90.00
_cell.angle_beta   90.00
_cell.angle_gamma   90.00
#
_symmetry.space_group_name_H-M   'P 1'
#
loop_
_entity.id
_entity.type
_entity.pdbx_description
1 polymer ?
#
loop_
_entity_poly.entity_id
_entity_poly.type
_entity_poly.pdbx_seq_one_letter_code
_entity_poly.pdbx_strand_id
1 'polypeptide(L)'
;MSINNKEIANRVTGQVIKFIQTANDTNGELLEMESLYPLFSKEPPVHYHPHQEEYFKVLKGELTVRIGNEARVYRSGSTIQIKPGVKHSMWNEGLMDALVNWKVYPAMDTEHFLTTLTQLANTGKTNDAGVPPLPILVFLLKKYNQTFRLAKIPMGILSLMFILFNPLFKAHDYKKKFNQPLRYFLAGKNNL
;
A
#
# COMPACT_ATOMS: atom_id res chain seq x y z
N MET A 1 24.73 -5.86 -9.61
CA MET A 1 23.35 -5.59 -9.19
C MET A 1 23.40 -4.88 -7.85
N SER A 2 22.96 -3.65 -7.76
CA SER A 2 22.85 -2.91 -6.50
C SER A 2 21.75 -3.58 -5.70
N ILE A 3 22.06 -4.17 -4.54
CA ILE A 3 21.04 -4.65 -3.61
C ILE A 3 20.34 -3.42 -3.06
N ASN A 4 19.14 -3.18 -3.56
CA ASN A 4 18.33 -2.04 -3.15
C ASN A 4 17.79 -2.33 -1.73
N ASN A 5 18.51 -1.85 -0.70
CA ASN A 5 18.10 -2.00 0.72
C ASN A 5 17.01 -0.98 1.11
N LYS A 6 16.09 -0.71 0.20
CA LYS A 6 14.95 0.16 0.47
C LYS A 6 13.88 -0.62 1.22
N GLU A 7 13.54 -0.18 2.41
CA GLU A 7 12.52 -0.79 3.26
C GLU A 7 11.67 0.29 3.91
N ILE A 8 10.39 0.00 4.08
CA ILE A 8 9.45 0.77 4.88
C ILE A 8 8.80 -0.12 5.92
N ALA A 9 8.74 0.36 7.16
CA ALA A 9 8.09 -0.32 8.28
C ALA A 9 6.98 0.57 8.86
N ASN A 10 5.75 0.10 8.83
CA ASN A 10 4.59 0.80 9.36
C ASN A 10 4.42 0.46 10.84
N ARG A 11 4.69 1.41 11.73
CA ARG A 11 4.63 1.21 13.19
C ARG A 11 3.22 1.02 13.74
N VAL A 12 2.19 1.40 12.99
CA VAL A 12 0.79 1.25 13.39
C VAL A 12 0.26 -0.14 13.05
N THR A 13 0.51 -0.61 11.81
CA THR A 13 0.02 -1.91 11.34
C THR A 13 1.01 -3.04 11.54
N GLY A 14 2.27 -2.73 11.83
CA GLY A 14 3.37 -3.70 11.92
C GLY A 14 3.85 -4.24 10.56
N GLN A 15 3.23 -3.85 9.45
CA GLN A 15 3.65 -4.29 8.12
C GLN A 15 5.03 -3.75 7.77
N VAL A 16 5.89 -4.63 7.22
CA VAL A 16 7.20 -4.25 6.67
C VAL A 16 7.23 -4.59 5.20
N ILE A 17 7.67 -3.65 4.36
CA ILE A 17 7.81 -3.85 2.91
C ILE A 17 9.24 -3.55 2.51
N LYS A 18 9.90 -4.55 1.93
CA LYS A 18 11.22 -4.44 1.33
C LYS A 18 11.07 -4.38 -0.19
N PHE A 19 11.58 -3.33 -0.82
CA PHE A 19 11.57 -3.17 -2.27
C PHE A 19 12.73 -3.95 -2.91
N ILE A 20 12.42 -4.91 -3.77
CA ILE A 20 13.39 -5.77 -4.47
C ILE A 20 13.74 -5.13 -5.83
N GLN A 21 12.73 -4.76 -6.60
CA GLN A 21 12.84 -3.98 -7.84
C GLN A 21 11.83 -2.85 -7.82
N THR A 22 12.25 -1.65 -8.17
CA THR A 22 11.40 -0.46 -8.22
C THR A 22 11.02 -0.11 -9.66
N ALA A 23 10.09 0.84 -9.82
CA ALA A 23 9.75 1.39 -11.14
C ALA A 23 10.99 1.94 -11.88
N ASN A 24 11.94 2.52 -11.16
CA ASN A 24 13.19 3.04 -11.75
C ASN A 24 14.10 1.91 -12.26
N ASP A 25 14.12 0.77 -11.58
CA ASP A 25 14.95 -0.38 -11.97
C ASP A 25 14.40 -1.11 -13.20
N THR A 26 13.10 -0.94 -13.48
CA THR A 26 12.35 -1.71 -14.49
C THR A 26 11.73 -0.83 -15.59
N ASN A 27 12.11 0.45 -15.68
CA ASN A 27 11.49 1.43 -16.59
C ASN A 27 9.95 1.51 -16.46
N GLY A 28 9.42 1.33 -15.22
CA GLY A 28 8.01 1.40 -14.91
C GLY A 28 7.22 0.10 -15.13
N GLU A 29 7.85 -0.96 -15.61
CA GLU A 29 7.15 -2.21 -15.93
C GLU A 29 6.74 -3.01 -14.69
N LEU A 30 7.62 -3.07 -13.69
CA LEU A 30 7.46 -3.91 -12.51
C LEU A 30 7.86 -3.18 -11.23
N LEU A 31 7.04 -3.34 -10.19
CA LEU A 31 7.43 -3.17 -8.81
C LEU A 31 7.42 -4.55 -8.14
N GLU A 32 8.57 -5.01 -7.62
CA GLU A 32 8.66 -6.24 -6.85
C GLU A 32 9.05 -5.96 -5.41
N MET A 33 8.33 -6.57 -4.48
CA MET A 33 8.47 -6.37 -3.05
C MET A 33 8.40 -7.69 -2.29
N GLU A 34 9.02 -7.74 -1.11
CA GLU A 34 8.68 -8.68 -0.06
C GLU A 34 7.91 -7.94 1.04
N SER A 35 6.73 -8.42 1.37
CA SER A 35 5.87 -7.84 2.41
C SER A 35 5.72 -8.83 3.56
N LEU A 36 6.06 -8.38 4.77
CA LEU A 36 5.80 -9.08 6.01
C LEU A 36 4.45 -8.56 6.57
N TYR A 37 3.50 -9.46 6.73
CA TYR A 37 2.23 -9.22 7.42
C TYR A 37 2.35 -9.82 8.82
N PRO A 38 2.29 -9.02 9.89
CA PRO A 38 2.38 -9.54 11.25
C PRO A 38 1.18 -10.45 11.56
N LEU A 39 1.38 -11.36 12.51
CA LEU A 39 0.30 -12.20 13.02
C LEU A 39 -0.87 -11.33 13.49
N PHE A 40 -2.11 -11.81 13.31
CA PHE A 40 -3.35 -11.09 13.65
C PHE A 40 -3.46 -9.68 13.07
N SER A 41 -2.88 -9.43 11.90
CA SER A 41 -3.06 -8.15 11.23
C SER A 41 -4.53 -7.93 10.85
N LYS A 42 -4.96 -6.67 10.90
CA LYS A 42 -6.36 -6.32 10.56
C LYS A 42 -6.57 -6.24 9.06
N GLU A 43 -7.74 -6.65 8.60
CA GLU A 43 -8.15 -6.46 7.21
C GLU A 43 -8.16 -4.97 6.85
N PRO A 44 -7.39 -4.54 5.81
CA PRO A 44 -7.45 -3.17 5.31
C PRO A 44 -8.74 -2.93 4.52
N PRO A 45 -9.11 -1.67 4.26
CA PRO A 45 -10.26 -1.36 3.40
C PRO A 45 -10.18 -2.06 2.05
N VAL A 46 -11.29 -2.68 1.62
CA VAL A 46 -11.40 -3.31 0.30
C VAL A 46 -11.16 -2.26 -0.79
N HIS A 47 -10.29 -2.59 -1.72
CA HIS A 47 -9.82 -1.69 -2.78
C HIS A 47 -9.65 -2.43 -4.10
N TYR A 48 -9.27 -1.70 -5.14
CA TYR A 48 -8.89 -2.25 -6.44
C TYR A 48 -7.90 -1.34 -7.16
N HIS A 49 -7.14 -1.93 -8.07
CA HIS A 49 -6.18 -1.25 -8.92
C HIS A 49 -6.77 -1.15 -10.35
N PRO A 50 -7.09 0.07 -10.86
CA PRO A 50 -7.76 0.19 -12.17
C PRO A 50 -6.96 -0.36 -13.35
N HIS A 51 -5.62 -0.24 -13.26
CA HIS A 51 -4.73 -0.50 -14.39
C HIS A 51 -3.56 -1.43 -14.04
N GLN A 52 -3.55 -2.00 -12.82
CA GLN A 52 -2.46 -2.85 -12.36
C GLN A 52 -2.94 -4.27 -12.12
N GLU A 53 -2.10 -5.21 -12.49
CA GLU A 53 -2.21 -6.61 -12.15
C GLU A 53 -1.22 -6.93 -11.03
N GLU A 54 -1.64 -7.74 -10.07
CA GLU A 54 -0.83 -8.10 -8.92
C GLU A 54 -0.66 -9.60 -8.82
N TYR A 55 0.55 -10.02 -8.45
CA TYR A 55 0.91 -11.40 -8.19
C TYR A 55 1.48 -11.51 -6.79
N PHE A 56 0.94 -12.45 -6.02
CA PHE A 56 1.41 -12.75 -4.67
C PHE A 56 1.86 -14.19 -4.60
N LYS A 57 3.02 -14.43 -3.98
CA LYS A 57 3.49 -15.75 -3.62
C LYS A 57 3.74 -15.78 -2.11
N VAL A 58 3.00 -16.62 -1.39
CA VAL A 58 3.22 -16.81 0.05
C VAL A 58 4.51 -17.59 0.24
N LEU A 59 5.53 -16.94 0.83
CA LEU A 59 6.84 -17.55 1.08
C LEU A 59 6.88 -18.26 2.43
N LYS A 60 6.20 -17.68 3.44
CA LYS A 60 6.14 -18.22 4.80
C LYS A 60 4.80 -17.83 5.44
N GLY A 61 4.30 -18.69 6.35
CA GLY A 61 3.05 -18.44 7.06
C GLY A 61 1.82 -18.61 6.18
N GLU A 62 0.77 -17.84 6.47
CA GLU A 62 -0.48 -17.85 5.71
C GLU A 62 -1.02 -16.43 5.50
N LEU A 63 -1.69 -16.23 4.37
CA LEU A 63 -2.29 -14.95 3.99
C LEU A 63 -3.77 -15.16 3.73
N THR A 64 -4.63 -14.41 4.40
CA THR A 64 -6.05 -14.34 4.09
C THR A 64 -6.28 -13.29 3.00
N VAL A 65 -6.92 -13.69 1.91
CA VAL A 65 -7.23 -12.82 0.77
C VAL A 65 -8.72 -12.83 0.53
N ARG A 66 -9.33 -11.64 0.50
CA ARG A 66 -10.71 -11.42 0.07
C ARG A 66 -10.73 -11.00 -1.40
N ILE A 67 -11.55 -11.68 -2.19
CA ILE A 67 -11.87 -11.30 -3.58
C ILE A 67 -13.39 -11.20 -3.67
N GLY A 68 -13.90 -10.00 -3.95
CA GLY A 68 -15.33 -9.75 -3.87
C GLY A 68 -15.88 -9.98 -2.45
N ASN A 69 -16.77 -10.96 -2.29
CA ASN A 69 -17.38 -11.32 -1.00
C ASN A 69 -16.74 -12.55 -0.32
N GLU A 70 -15.83 -13.24 -1.01
CA GLU A 70 -15.21 -14.46 -0.49
C GLU A 70 -13.83 -14.20 0.09
N ALA A 71 -13.56 -14.69 1.29
CA ALA A 71 -12.24 -14.72 1.90
C ALA A 71 -11.70 -16.15 1.92
N ARG A 72 -10.42 -16.30 1.54
CA ARG A 72 -9.72 -17.61 1.52
C ARG A 72 -8.33 -17.46 2.12
N VAL A 73 -7.89 -18.52 2.80
CA VAL A 73 -6.54 -18.61 3.37
C VAL A 73 -5.61 -19.28 2.36
N TYR A 74 -4.49 -18.64 2.08
CA TYR A 74 -3.41 -19.14 1.22
C TYR A 74 -2.17 -19.40 2.07
N ARG A 75 -1.61 -20.60 1.95
CA ARG A 75 -0.45 -21.04 2.74
C ARG A 75 0.84 -20.96 1.94
N SER A 76 1.97 -21.12 2.63
CA SER A 76 3.30 -21.16 2.01
C SER A 76 3.33 -22.03 0.74
N GLY A 77 3.89 -21.49 -0.34
CA GLY A 77 3.90 -22.08 -1.68
C GLY A 77 2.73 -21.65 -2.58
N SER A 78 1.62 -21.15 -2.02
CA SER A 78 0.46 -20.68 -2.80
C SER A 78 0.80 -19.43 -3.60
N THR A 79 0.17 -19.28 -4.78
CA THR A 79 0.22 -18.09 -5.62
C THR A 79 -1.18 -17.53 -5.85
N ILE A 80 -1.30 -16.21 -5.88
CA ILE A 80 -2.55 -15.48 -6.11
C ILE A 80 -2.29 -14.45 -7.21
N GLN A 81 -3.21 -14.34 -8.16
CA GLN A 81 -3.22 -13.33 -9.21
C GLN A 81 -4.47 -12.48 -9.07
N ILE A 82 -4.31 -11.17 -9.02
CA ILE A 82 -5.40 -10.19 -8.94
C ILE A 82 -5.36 -9.34 -10.21
N LYS A 83 -6.39 -9.47 -11.06
CA LYS A 83 -6.50 -8.71 -12.30
C LYS A 83 -6.92 -7.26 -12.05
N PRO A 84 -6.64 -6.32 -12.99
CA PRO A 84 -7.12 -4.95 -12.91
C PRO A 84 -8.63 -4.88 -12.63
N GLY A 85 -9.03 -3.95 -11.75
CA GLY A 85 -10.44 -3.73 -11.40
C GLY A 85 -11.04 -4.71 -10.40
N VAL A 86 -10.36 -5.80 -10.06
CA VAL A 86 -10.85 -6.80 -9.09
C VAL A 86 -10.77 -6.24 -7.68
N LYS A 87 -11.93 -6.17 -7.00
CA LYS A 87 -12.03 -5.70 -5.61
C LYS A 87 -11.47 -6.75 -4.66
N HIS A 88 -10.49 -6.35 -3.84
CA HIS A 88 -9.81 -7.26 -2.92
C HIS A 88 -9.31 -6.56 -1.66
N SER A 89 -8.91 -7.36 -0.69
CA SER A 89 -8.13 -7.00 0.49
C SER A 89 -7.33 -8.20 0.96
N MET A 90 -6.25 -7.99 1.72
CA MET A 90 -5.44 -9.07 2.25
C MET A 90 -4.86 -8.72 3.62
N TRP A 91 -4.78 -9.73 4.47
CA TRP A 91 -4.29 -9.61 5.85
C TRP A 91 -3.83 -10.99 6.36
N ASN A 92 -3.32 -11.05 7.56
CA ASN A 92 -2.88 -12.29 8.19
C ASN A 92 -3.67 -12.55 9.48
N GLU A 93 -4.54 -13.56 9.46
CA GLU A 93 -5.26 -14.04 10.65
C GLU A 93 -4.51 -15.18 11.37
N GLY A 94 -3.39 -15.62 10.82
CA GLY A 94 -2.63 -16.75 11.33
C GLY A 94 -1.88 -16.45 12.63
N LEU A 95 -1.32 -17.52 13.21
CA LEU A 95 -0.62 -17.51 14.48
C LEU A 95 0.89 -17.15 14.36
N MET A 96 1.35 -16.87 13.15
CA MET A 96 2.73 -16.47 12.86
C MET A 96 2.74 -15.41 11.74
N ASP A 97 3.81 -14.65 11.67
CA ASP A 97 4.01 -13.68 10.59
C ASP A 97 3.98 -14.36 9.23
N ALA A 98 3.36 -13.71 8.24
CA ALA A 98 3.36 -14.14 6.86
C ALA A 98 4.35 -13.31 6.04
N LEU A 99 5.24 -13.97 5.30
CA LEU A 99 6.12 -13.34 4.32
C LEU A 99 5.61 -13.64 2.92
N VAL A 100 5.44 -12.59 2.12
CA VAL A 100 4.84 -12.67 0.80
C VAL A 100 5.71 -11.93 -0.22
N ASN A 101 6.08 -12.57 -1.32
CA ASN A 101 6.60 -11.88 -2.49
C ASN A 101 5.41 -11.27 -3.24
N TRP A 102 5.48 -9.98 -3.51
CA TRP A 102 4.41 -9.19 -4.14
C TRP A 102 4.95 -8.46 -5.37
N LYS A 103 4.35 -8.73 -6.53
CA LYS A 103 4.67 -8.09 -7.80
C LYS A 103 3.50 -7.31 -8.33
N VAL A 104 3.75 -6.12 -8.87
CA VAL A 104 2.73 -5.20 -9.43
C VAL A 104 3.13 -4.79 -10.84
N TYR A 105 2.23 -4.99 -11.80
CA TYR A 105 2.42 -4.67 -13.21
C TYR A 105 1.29 -3.76 -13.74
N PRO A 106 1.59 -2.62 -14.37
CA PRO A 106 2.84 -1.86 -14.30
C PRO A 106 3.05 -1.30 -12.89
N ALA A 107 4.28 -0.89 -12.56
CA ALA A 107 4.63 -0.36 -11.23
C ALA A 107 3.83 0.88 -10.83
N MET A 108 3.60 1.81 -11.76
CA MET A 108 2.93 3.10 -11.55
C MET A 108 3.43 3.83 -10.27
N ASP A 109 2.51 4.43 -9.52
CA ASP A 109 2.83 5.17 -8.28
C ASP A 109 2.73 4.31 -7.00
N THR A 110 2.70 2.98 -7.10
CA THR A 110 2.47 2.08 -5.95
C THR A 110 3.53 2.25 -4.87
N GLU A 111 4.82 2.31 -5.24
CA GLU A 111 5.92 2.54 -4.28
C GLU A 111 5.72 3.86 -3.52
N HIS A 112 5.37 4.94 -4.26
CA HIS A 112 5.17 6.25 -3.66
C HIS A 112 3.94 6.28 -2.76
N PHE A 113 2.85 5.61 -3.15
CA PHE A 113 1.63 5.49 -2.37
C PHE A 113 1.86 4.76 -1.04
N LEU A 114 2.49 3.57 -1.07
CA LEU A 114 2.78 2.77 0.11
C LEU A 114 3.73 3.51 1.08
N THR A 115 4.77 4.14 0.55
CA THR A 115 5.72 4.92 1.35
C THR A 115 5.04 6.13 2.00
N THR A 116 4.15 6.83 1.27
CA THR A 116 3.40 7.97 1.81
C THR A 116 2.47 7.54 2.95
N LEU A 117 1.73 6.45 2.81
CA LEU A 117 0.86 5.93 3.88
C LEU A 117 1.66 5.52 5.11
N THR A 118 2.78 4.81 4.91
CA THR A 118 3.70 4.42 5.99
C THR A 118 4.26 5.63 6.74
N GLN A 119 4.67 6.68 6.03
CA GLN A 119 5.17 7.91 6.65
C GLN A 119 4.08 8.63 7.46
N LEU A 120 2.83 8.67 6.98
CA LEU A 120 1.71 9.23 7.72
C LEU A 120 1.45 8.45 9.01
N ALA A 121 1.44 7.13 8.95
CA ALA A 121 1.29 6.26 10.12
C ALA A 121 2.42 6.51 11.14
N ASN A 122 3.67 6.49 10.69
CA ASN A 122 4.84 6.67 11.54
C ASN A 122 4.96 8.07 12.18
N THR A 123 4.25 9.07 11.62
CA THR A 123 4.20 10.45 12.17
C THR A 123 2.91 10.73 12.95
N GLY A 124 2.15 9.68 13.34
CA GLY A 124 0.92 9.82 14.14
C GLY A 124 -0.24 10.49 13.38
N LYS A 125 -0.24 10.43 12.05
CA LYS A 125 -1.27 11.05 11.20
C LYS A 125 -2.26 10.04 10.62
N THR A 126 -2.46 8.93 11.30
CA THR A 126 -3.45 7.90 10.99
C THR A 126 -4.13 7.46 12.28
N ASN A 127 -5.30 6.83 12.15
CA ASN A 127 -5.88 6.06 13.25
C ASN A 127 -5.18 4.71 13.41
N ASP A 128 -5.62 3.89 14.38
CA ASP A 128 -5.07 2.56 14.68
C ASP A 128 -5.22 1.54 13.55
N ALA A 129 -6.04 1.82 12.55
CA ALA A 129 -6.17 1.02 11.33
C ALA A 129 -5.26 1.52 10.19
N GLY A 130 -4.39 2.50 10.44
CA GLY A 130 -3.50 3.10 9.45
C GLY A 130 -4.20 4.04 8.46
N VAL A 131 -5.45 4.45 8.73
CA VAL A 131 -6.23 5.31 7.85
C VAL A 131 -6.01 6.78 8.23
N PRO A 132 -5.58 7.65 7.31
CA PRO A 132 -5.40 9.07 7.57
C PRO A 132 -6.74 9.81 7.72
N PRO A 133 -6.77 11.01 8.35
CA PRO A 133 -7.95 11.86 8.42
C PRO A 133 -8.56 12.15 7.06
N LEU A 134 -9.87 12.31 7.01
CA LEU A 134 -10.65 12.40 5.78
C LEU A 134 -10.10 13.38 4.73
N PRO A 135 -9.67 14.62 5.05
CA PRO A 135 -9.10 15.52 4.04
C PRO A 135 -7.81 14.96 3.41
N ILE A 136 -6.92 14.38 4.22
CA ILE A 136 -5.69 13.76 3.71
C ILE A 136 -6.03 12.54 2.84
N LEU A 137 -6.94 11.68 3.31
CA LEU A 137 -7.41 10.52 2.56
C LEU A 137 -7.97 10.92 1.20
N VAL A 138 -8.88 11.92 1.14
CA VAL A 138 -9.47 12.41 -0.11
C VAL A 138 -8.38 12.94 -1.06
N PHE A 139 -7.41 13.69 -0.55
CA PHE A 139 -6.30 14.18 -1.35
C PHE A 139 -5.48 13.04 -1.96
N LEU A 140 -5.10 12.04 -1.15
CA LEU A 140 -4.30 10.91 -1.60
C LEU A 140 -5.07 10.02 -2.58
N LEU A 141 -6.34 9.72 -2.31
CA LEU A 141 -7.19 8.93 -3.21
C LEU A 141 -7.36 9.63 -4.58
N LYS A 142 -7.42 10.97 -4.61
CA LYS A 142 -7.49 11.72 -5.86
C LYS A 142 -6.14 11.72 -6.57
N LYS A 143 -5.04 11.92 -5.83
CA LYS A 143 -3.67 11.90 -6.37
C LYS A 143 -3.34 10.57 -7.03
N TYR A 144 -3.63 9.45 -6.34
CA TYR A 144 -3.28 8.10 -6.78
C TYR A 144 -4.43 7.34 -7.44
N ASN A 145 -5.43 8.04 -7.98
CA ASN A 145 -6.67 7.42 -8.49
C ASN A 145 -6.48 6.47 -9.69
N GLN A 146 -5.33 6.53 -10.37
CA GLN A 146 -4.98 5.59 -11.43
C GLN A 146 -4.32 4.31 -10.89
N THR A 147 -3.73 4.40 -9.68
CA THR A 147 -3.03 3.31 -9.01
C THR A 147 -3.94 2.56 -8.05
N PHE A 148 -4.74 3.29 -7.26
CA PHE A 148 -5.49 2.74 -6.13
C PHE A 148 -6.87 3.41 -5.99
N ARG A 149 -7.91 2.61 -5.76
CA ARG A 149 -9.28 3.09 -5.48
C ARG A 149 -9.94 2.27 -4.39
N LEU A 150 -10.58 2.95 -3.43
CA LEU A 150 -11.41 2.28 -2.43
C LEU A 150 -12.71 1.77 -3.07
N ALA A 151 -13.08 0.52 -2.79
CA ALA A 151 -14.25 -0.13 -3.38
C ALA A 151 -15.58 0.55 -3.02
N LYS A 152 -15.64 1.20 -1.84
CA LYS A 152 -16.85 1.85 -1.31
C LYS A 152 -17.00 3.32 -1.69
N ILE A 153 -16.00 3.94 -2.34
CA ILE A 153 -16.04 5.37 -2.69
C ILE A 153 -16.12 5.54 -4.21
N PRO A 154 -17.32 5.86 -4.77
CA PRO A 154 -17.47 6.17 -6.17
C PRO A 154 -16.65 7.41 -6.57
N MET A 155 -16.10 7.42 -7.78
CA MET A 155 -15.23 8.50 -8.27
C MET A 155 -15.93 9.87 -8.34
N GLY A 156 -17.23 9.90 -8.58
CA GLY A 156 -18.02 11.14 -8.54
C GLY A 156 -18.05 11.76 -7.14
N ILE A 157 -18.28 10.92 -6.12
CA ILE A 157 -18.28 11.36 -4.71
C ILE A 157 -16.88 11.82 -4.32
N LEU A 158 -15.83 11.08 -4.67
CA LEU A 158 -14.45 11.47 -4.41
C LEU A 158 -14.11 12.84 -5.05
N SER A 159 -14.57 13.07 -6.29
CA SER A 159 -14.33 14.32 -7.00
C SER A 159 -15.06 15.49 -6.34
N LEU A 160 -16.30 15.30 -5.90
CA LEU A 160 -17.04 16.31 -5.15
C LEU A 160 -16.36 16.64 -3.82
N MET A 161 -15.96 15.63 -3.05
CA MET A 161 -15.23 15.83 -1.79
C MET A 161 -13.90 16.56 -2.03
N PHE A 162 -13.18 16.24 -3.11
CA PHE A 162 -11.94 16.92 -3.46
C PHE A 162 -12.16 18.41 -3.75
N ILE A 163 -13.24 18.77 -4.44
CA ILE A 163 -13.62 20.17 -4.70
C ILE A 163 -13.93 20.87 -3.39
N LEU A 164 -14.74 20.28 -2.51
CA LEU A 164 -15.12 20.85 -1.21
C LEU A 164 -13.90 21.08 -0.30
N PHE A 165 -12.93 20.18 -0.30
CA PHE A 165 -11.70 20.32 0.50
C PHE A 165 -10.59 21.14 -0.18
N ASN A 166 -10.78 21.61 -1.43
CA ASN A 166 -9.76 22.32 -2.17
C ASN A 166 -9.19 23.57 -1.43
N PRO A 167 -10.01 24.41 -0.74
CA PRO A 167 -9.48 25.53 0.04
C PRO A 167 -8.48 25.06 1.12
N LEU A 168 -8.81 23.95 1.82
CA LEU A 168 -7.96 23.36 2.85
C LEU A 168 -6.64 22.83 2.25
N PHE A 169 -6.72 22.17 1.08
CA PHE A 169 -5.53 21.66 0.40
C PHE A 169 -4.56 22.78 -0.02
N LYS A 170 -5.10 23.92 -0.47
CA LYS A 170 -4.30 25.11 -0.78
C LYS A 170 -3.70 25.75 0.48
N ALA A 171 -4.51 25.95 1.53
CA ALA A 171 -4.08 26.56 2.79
C ALA A 171 -2.93 25.80 3.46
N HIS A 172 -2.91 24.47 3.34
CA HIS A 172 -1.88 23.61 3.94
C HIS A 172 -0.84 23.08 2.94
N ASP A 173 -0.83 23.61 1.71
CA ASP A 173 0.10 23.22 0.62
C ASP A 173 0.26 21.69 0.45
N TYR A 174 -0.87 20.98 0.40
CA TYR A 174 -0.88 19.52 0.29
C TYR A 174 -0.12 19.04 -0.95
N LYS A 175 -0.18 19.78 -2.07
CA LYS A 175 0.54 19.44 -3.28
C LYS A 175 2.05 19.38 -3.04
N LYS A 176 2.65 20.39 -2.41
CA LYS A 176 4.07 20.40 -2.07
C LYS A 176 4.41 19.33 -1.04
N LYS A 177 3.58 19.19 0.00
CA LYS A 177 3.80 18.24 1.09
C LYS A 177 3.83 16.78 0.62
N PHE A 178 2.90 16.38 -0.27
CA PHE A 178 2.77 15.00 -0.74
C PHE A 178 3.49 14.71 -2.07
N ASN A 179 4.20 15.68 -2.66
CA ASN A 179 5.08 15.48 -3.81
C ASN A 179 6.57 15.47 -3.41
N GLN A 180 6.88 15.36 -2.12
CA GLN A 180 8.26 15.24 -1.65
C GLN A 180 8.89 13.93 -2.13
N PRO A 181 10.22 13.90 -2.37
CA PRO A 181 10.93 12.66 -2.66
C PRO A 181 10.70 11.61 -1.57
N LEU A 182 10.70 10.34 -1.98
CA LEU A 182 10.54 9.22 -1.06
C LEU A 182 11.65 9.22 -0.01
N ARG A 183 11.27 9.09 1.26
CA ARG A 183 12.19 8.89 2.37
C ARG A 183 12.07 7.45 2.84
N TYR A 184 13.10 6.66 2.59
CA TYR A 184 13.21 5.29 3.08
C TYR A 184 13.93 5.29 4.42
N PHE A 185 13.53 4.41 5.32
CA PHE A 185 14.39 4.02 6.43
C PHE A 185 15.43 3.06 5.86
N LEU A 186 16.70 3.46 5.87
CA LEU A 186 17.77 2.52 5.58
C LEU A 186 17.84 1.54 6.76
N ALA A 187 17.50 0.28 6.52
CA ALA A 187 17.72 -0.78 7.48
C ALA A 187 19.23 -0.83 7.80
N GLY A 188 19.61 -0.52 9.05
CA GLY A 188 20.99 -0.71 9.49
C GLY A 188 21.71 0.49 10.13
N LYS A 189 21.03 1.56 10.53
CA LYS A 189 21.61 2.52 11.48
C LYS A 189 20.78 2.57 12.75
N ASN A 190 20.96 1.55 13.60
CA ASN A 190 20.75 1.69 15.03
C ASN A 190 21.82 2.68 15.53
N ASN A 191 21.43 3.92 15.76
CA ASN A 191 22.19 4.74 16.69
C ASN A 191 21.72 4.34 18.08
N LEU A 192 22.62 3.64 18.78
CA LEU A 192 22.65 3.49 20.22
C LEU A 192 22.62 4.86 20.91
#